data_138e435e1af117c60cd84358421e046c
#
_entry.id   138e435e1af117c60cd84358421e046c
#
_cell.length_a   1.000
_cell.length_b   1.000
_cell.length_c   1.000
_cell.angle_alpha   90.00
_cell.angle_beta   90.00
_cell.angle_gamma   90.00
#
_symmetry.space_group_name_H-M   'P 1'
#
loop_
_entity.id
_entity.type
_entity.pdbx_description
1 polymer ?
#
loop_
_entity_poly.entity_id
_entity_poly.type
_entity_poly.pdbx_seq_one_letter_code
_entity_poly.pdbx_strand_id
1 'polypeptide(L)'
;DDMPAFWARHSGLPGDMTAESPAARAAVIRARAALGVGGAVLVCNPVDESRALAIDEIEGWIESCIGEAPPGAAATPWLLAEIARRSGGRSLAANKRLIIDNAGLAGEIAASLAG
;
A
#
# COMPACT_ATOMS: atom_id res chain seq x y z
N ASP A 1 -15.03 1.13 4.84
CA ASP A 1 -13.60 1.30 4.95
C ASP A 1 -12.96 1.27 3.57
N ASP A 2 -11.92 2.06 3.41
CA ASP A 2 -11.31 2.38 2.13
C ASP A 2 -9.94 1.73 2.05
N MET A 3 -9.62 1.10 0.91
CA MET A 3 -8.28 0.58 0.66
C MET A 3 -7.29 1.73 0.49
N PRO A 4 -6.08 1.65 1.05
CA PRO A 4 -5.07 2.68 0.80
C PRO A 4 -4.61 2.65 -0.65
N ALA A 5 -4.29 3.81 -1.20
CA ALA A 5 -3.57 3.95 -2.45
C ALA A 5 -2.05 3.81 -2.20
N PHE A 6 -1.25 3.76 -3.28
CA PHE A 6 0.19 3.50 -3.15
C PHE A 6 0.96 4.62 -2.44
N TRP A 7 0.63 5.88 -2.69
CA TRP A 7 1.24 7.05 -2.05
C TRP A 7 0.25 7.92 -1.28
N ALA A 8 -1.05 7.60 -1.37
CA ALA A 8 -2.10 8.29 -0.65
C ALA A 8 -2.78 7.36 0.35
N ARG A 9 -3.37 7.91 1.39
CA ARG A 9 -4.04 7.12 2.43
C ARG A 9 -5.34 6.49 1.97
N HIS A 10 -6.00 7.12 1.01
CA HIS A 10 -7.33 6.75 0.53
C HIS A 10 -7.31 6.58 -0.98
N SER A 11 -7.95 5.54 -1.49
CA SER A 11 -8.09 5.29 -2.93
C SER A 11 -9.52 5.49 -3.43
N GLY A 12 -10.49 5.61 -2.53
CA GLY A 12 -11.91 5.57 -2.87
C GLY A 12 -12.44 4.16 -3.17
N LEU A 13 -11.59 3.14 -3.12
CA LEU A 13 -11.99 1.75 -3.36
C LEU A 13 -12.35 1.07 -2.04
N PRO A 14 -13.48 0.34 -1.96
CA PRO A 14 -13.88 -0.33 -0.73
C PRO A 14 -12.94 -1.50 -0.40
N GLY A 15 -12.61 -1.62 0.88
CA GLY A 15 -11.96 -2.81 1.43
C GLY A 15 -12.98 -3.79 2.00
N ASP A 16 -12.64 -5.07 2.04
CA ASP A 16 -13.54 -6.12 2.55
C ASP A 16 -13.79 -5.98 4.06
N MET A 17 -12.76 -5.61 4.81
CA MET A 17 -12.83 -5.41 6.26
C MET A 17 -11.67 -4.58 6.79
N THR A 18 -11.87 -3.96 7.94
CA THR A 18 -10.81 -3.29 8.70
C THR A 18 -10.44 -4.11 9.93
N ALA A 19 -9.15 -4.22 10.19
CA ALA A 19 -8.60 -4.82 11.42
C ALA A 19 -7.62 -3.82 12.04
N GLU A 20 -7.99 -3.26 13.19
CA GLU A 20 -7.31 -2.10 13.77
C GLU A 20 -5.96 -2.44 14.45
N SER A 21 -5.74 -3.71 14.80
CA SER A 21 -4.53 -4.13 15.51
C SER A 21 -3.85 -5.34 14.87
N PRO A 22 -2.54 -5.55 15.08
CA PRO A 22 -1.85 -6.76 14.66
C PRO A 22 -2.50 -8.04 15.18
N ALA A 23 -2.99 -8.02 16.42
CA ALA A 23 -3.70 -9.15 17.02
C ALA A 23 -5.04 -9.45 16.32
N ALA A 24 -5.81 -8.41 15.94
CA ALA A 24 -7.04 -8.59 15.17
C ALA A 24 -6.75 -9.18 13.78
N ARG A 25 -5.69 -8.72 13.11
CA ARG A 25 -5.23 -9.28 11.81
C ARG A 25 -4.82 -10.73 11.95
N ALA A 26 -4.06 -11.07 12.98
CA ALA A 26 -3.69 -12.45 13.29
C ALA A 26 -4.91 -13.34 13.58
N ALA A 27 -5.93 -12.82 14.27
CA ALA A 27 -7.18 -13.53 14.51
C ALA A 27 -7.93 -13.86 13.21
N VAL A 28 -7.98 -12.93 12.26
CA VAL A 28 -8.57 -13.18 10.92
C VAL A 28 -7.83 -14.30 10.19
N ILE A 29 -6.49 -14.25 10.21
CA ILE A 29 -5.65 -15.28 9.57
C ILE A 29 -5.92 -16.66 10.20
N ARG A 30 -5.94 -16.75 11.52
CA ARG A 30 -6.26 -18.00 12.24
C ARG A 30 -7.66 -18.50 11.95
N ALA A 31 -8.65 -17.64 11.96
CA ALA A 31 -10.03 -18.00 11.67
C ALA A 31 -10.18 -18.58 10.26
N ARG A 32 -9.57 -17.96 9.25
CA ARG A 32 -9.55 -18.46 7.87
C ARG A 32 -8.91 -19.85 7.79
N ALA A 33 -7.77 -20.04 8.46
CA ALA A 33 -7.09 -21.33 8.48
C ALA A 33 -7.96 -22.42 9.15
N ALA A 34 -8.59 -22.10 10.27
CA ALA A 34 -9.47 -23.03 10.99
C ALA A 34 -10.72 -23.42 10.18
N LEU A 35 -11.22 -22.51 9.38
CA LEU A 35 -12.37 -22.75 8.48
C LEU A 35 -11.98 -23.45 7.16
N GLY A 36 -10.71 -23.72 6.92
CA GLY A 36 -10.23 -24.29 5.66
C GLY A 36 -10.43 -23.39 4.44
N VAL A 37 -10.58 -22.08 4.64
CA VAL A 37 -10.75 -21.13 3.55
C VAL A 37 -9.42 -20.91 2.84
N GLY A 38 -9.33 -21.37 1.60
CA GLY A 38 -8.14 -21.22 0.76
C GLY A 38 -7.86 -19.78 0.34
N GLY A 39 -6.72 -19.57 -0.33
CA GLY A 39 -6.28 -18.28 -0.82
C GLY A 39 -5.39 -17.54 0.19
N ALA A 40 -5.08 -16.27 -0.12
CA ALA A 40 -4.24 -15.42 0.69
C ALA A 40 -5.06 -14.33 1.41
N VAL A 41 -4.48 -13.76 2.46
CA VAL A 41 -4.98 -12.54 3.10
C VAL A 41 -4.04 -11.40 2.69
N LEU A 42 -4.59 -10.40 2.01
CA LEU A 42 -3.88 -9.18 1.70
C LEU A 42 -4.11 -8.17 2.82
N VAL A 43 -3.06 -7.81 3.54
CA VAL A 43 -3.10 -6.76 4.55
C VAL A 43 -2.61 -5.46 3.96
N CYS A 44 -3.52 -4.53 3.75
CA CYS A 44 -3.20 -3.20 3.25
C CYS A 44 -2.86 -2.27 4.42
N ASN A 45 -1.69 -1.63 4.37
CA ASN A 45 -1.21 -0.70 5.37
C ASN A 45 -1.09 0.69 4.73
N PRO A 46 -1.88 1.69 5.17
CA PRO A 46 -1.80 3.02 4.58
C PRO A 46 -0.46 3.69 4.92
N VAL A 47 0.03 4.51 3.99
CA VAL A 47 1.19 5.37 4.24
C VAL A 47 0.92 6.31 5.42
N ASP A 48 1.97 6.61 6.19
CA ASP A 48 1.88 7.56 7.29
C ASP A 48 1.36 8.93 6.82
N GLU A 49 0.47 9.56 7.58
CA GLU A 49 -0.20 10.80 7.21
C GLU A 49 0.79 11.93 6.88
N SER A 50 1.88 12.01 7.65
CA SER A 50 2.91 13.04 7.44
C SER A 50 3.70 12.87 6.14
N ARG A 51 3.58 11.72 5.47
CA ARG A 51 4.27 11.37 4.22
C ARG A 51 3.33 11.04 3.08
N ALA A 52 2.03 11.02 3.34
CA ALA A 52 1.02 10.83 2.30
C ALA A 52 1.06 11.97 1.29
N LEU A 53 0.90 11.63 0.03
CA LEU A 53 0.73 12.60 -1.05
C LEU A 53 -0.76 12.79 -1.31
N ALA A 54 -1.14 13.98 -1.75
CA ALA A 54 -2.50 14.23 -2.18
C ALA A 54 -2.80 13.43 -3.46
N ILE A 55 -3.95 12.76 -3.49
CA ILE A 55 -4.32 11.92 -4.64
C ILE A 55 -4.41 12.72 -5.93
N ASP A 56 -4.98 13.93 -5.85
CA ASP A 56 -5.12 14.83 -7.00
C ASP A 56 -3.76 15.25 -7.59
N GLU A 57 -2.74 15.46 -6.74
CA GLU A 57 -1.37 15.73 -7.22
C GLU A 57 -0.81 14.53 -7.98
N ILE A 58 -0.99 13.33 -7.44
CA ILE A 58 -0.51 12.09 -8.06
C ILE A 58 -1.19 11.87 -9.40
N GLU A 59 -2.51 11.97 -9.45
CA GLU A 59 -3.31 11.82 -10.66
C GLU A 59 -2.90 12.84 -11.73
N GLY A 60 -2.72 14.12 -11.36
CA GLY A 60 -2.25 15.16 -12.26
C GLY A 60 -0.86 14.87 -12.83
N TRP A 61 0.07 14.31 -12.05
CA TRP A 61 1.38 13.89 -12.55
C TRP A 61 1.28 12.70 -13.50
N ILE A 62 0.46 11.70 -13.16
CA ILE A 62 0.23 10.54 -14.03
C ILE A 62 -0.37 10.97 -15.35
N GLU A 63 -1.46 11.74 -15.33
CA GLU A 63 -2.13 12.22 -16.54
C GLU A 63 -1.19 13.01 -17.46
N SER A 64 -0.32 13.82 -16.85
CA SER A 64 0.62 14.66 -17.62
C SER A 64 1.77 13.89 -18.28
N CYS A 65 2.02 12.64 -17.90
CA CYS A 65 3.15 11.87 -18.42
C CYS A 65 2.78 10.48 -18.96
N ILE A 66 1.57 9.97 -18.71
CA ILE A 66 1.20 8.59 -19.10
C ILE A 66 1.32 8.35 -20.60
N GLY A 67 1.08 9.37 -21.42
CA GLY A 67 1.21 9.28 -22.88
C GLY A 67 2.65 9.08 -23.37
N GLU A 68 3.64 9.34 -22.53
CA GLU A 68 5.07 9.18 -22.83
C GLU A 68 5.63 7.84 -22.29
N ALA A 69 4.81 7.09 -21.55
CA ALA A 69 5.23 5.84 -20.95
C ALA A 69 5.58 4.79 -22.01
N PRO A 70 6.72 4.07 -21.86
CA PRO A 70 7.06 2.98 -22.75
C PRO A 70 6.04 1.85 -22.62
N PRO A 71 5.81 1.06 -23.68
CA PRO A 71 4.87 -0.05 -23.61
C PRO A 71 5.35 -1.22 -22.76
N GLY A 72 4.40 -2.01 -22.27
CA GLY A 72 4.67 -3.29 -21.60
C GLY A 72 5.29 -3.14 -20.20
N ALA A 73 6.15 -4.08 -19.85
CA ALA A 73 6.74 -4.17 -18.50
C ALA A 73 7.63 -2.97 -18.10
N ALA A 74 8.08 -2.18 -19.07
CA ALA A 74 8.87 -0.98 -18.81
C ALA A 74 8.04 0.22 -18.34
N ALA A 75 6.72 0.20 -18.51
CA ALA A 75 5.83 1.30 -18.16
C ALA A 75 5.86 1.63 -16.64
N THR A 76 5.72 0.63 -15.79
CA THR A 76 5.67 0.82 -14.35
C THR A 76 6.95 1.41 -13.76
N PRO A 77 8.15 0.85 -13.99
CA PRO A 77 9.39 1.45 -13.48
C PRO A 77 9.64 2.85 -14.03
N TRP A 78 9.28 3.10 -15.29
CA TRP A 78 9.37 4.44 -15.88
C TRP A 78 8.45 5.43 -15.16
N LEU A 79 7.18 5.06 -14.95
CA LEU A 79 6.21 5.89 -14.28
C LEU A 79 6.63 6.20 -12.83
N LEU A 80 7.13 5.21 -12.11
CA LEU A 80 7.63 5.40 -10.74
C LEU A 80 8.79 6.42 -10.70
N ALA A 81 9.73 6.33 -11.65
CA ALA A 81 10.84 7.26 -11.75
C ALA A 81 10.35 8.68 -12.09
N GLU A 82 9.40 8.82 -12.99
CA GLU A 82 8.85 10.10 -13.38
C GLU A 82 8.07 10.77 -12.25
N ILE A 83 7.26 10.02 -11.50
CA ILE A 83 6.57 10.52 -10.30
C ILE A 83 7.57 10.91 -9.21
N ALA A 84 8.66 10.15 -9.04
CA ALA A 84 9.70 10.51 -8.10
C ALA A 84 10.35 11.86 -8.46
N ARG A 85 10.62 12.09 -9.73
CA ARG A 85 11.16 13.34 -10.25
C ARG A 85 10.18 14.52 -10.05
N ARG A 86 8.92 14.35 -10.45
CA ARG A 86 7.87 15.39 -10.37
C ARG A 86 7.51 15.75 -8.93
N SER A 87 7.52 14.77 -8.03
CA SER A 87 7.26 14.99 -6.60
C SER A 87 8.46 15.57 -5.83
N GLY A 88 9.59 15.85 -6.49
CA GLY A 88 10.81 16.28 -5.81
C GLY A 88 11.35 15.22 -4.83
N GLY A 89 11.18 13.95 -5.14
CA GLY A 89 11.59 12.82 -4.30
C GLY A 89 10.61 12.43 -3.19
N ARG A 90 9.50 13.14 -3.02
CA ARG A 90 8.50 12.86 -1.97
C ARG A 90 7.90 11.45 -2.11
N SER A 91 7.57 11.04 -3.33
CA SER A 91 7.03 9.69 -3.56
C SER A 91 8.02 8.59 -3.21
N LEU A 92 9.30 8.78 -3.51
CA LEU A 92 10.35 7.83 -3.13
C LEU A 92 10.53 7.75 -1.62
N ALA A 93 10.50 8.89 -0.93
CA ALA A 93 10.58 8.94 0.54
C ALA A 93 9.38 8.25 1.20
N ALA A 94 8.17 8.49 0.70
CA ALA A 94 6.96 7.83 1.17
C ALA A 94 7.05 6.31 0.97
N ASN A 95 7.48 5.85 -0.21
CA ASN A 95 7.62 4.42 -0.51
C ASN A 95 8.66 3.72 0.36
N LYS A 96 9.83 4.33 0.58
CA LYS A 96 10.86 3.77 1.48
C LYS A 96 10.32 3.62 2.91
N ARG A 97 9.60 4.60 3.40
CA ARG A 97 9.00 4.53 4.73
C ARG A 97 7.93 3.44 4.81
N LEU A 98 7.06 3.35 3.80
CA LEU A 98 6.02 2.34 3.72
C LEU A 98 6.59 0.91 3.75
N ILE A 99 7.71 0.66 3.07
CA ILE A 99 8.39 -0.64 3.12
C ILE A 99 8.83 -0.98 4.56
N ILE A 100 9.39 -0.02 5.28
CA ILE A 100 9.81 -0.21 6.67
C ILE A 100 8.60 -0.48 7.57
N ASP A 101 7.53 0.31 7.42
CA ASP A 101 6.31 0.16 8.21
C ASP A 101 5.61 -1.17 7.92
N ASN A 102 5.58 -1.61 6.66
CA ASN A 102 5.05 -2.91 6.27
C ASN A 102 5.86 -4.07 6.87
N ALA A 103 7.17 -3.98 6.89
CA ALA A 103 8.03 -4.98 7.52
C ALA A 103 7.79 -5.05 9.04
N GLY A 104 7.67 -3.91 9.70
CA GLY A 104 7.32 -3.82 11.12
C GLY A 104 5.97 -4.46 11.41
N LEU A 105 4.92 -4.07 10.68
CA LEU A 105 3.58 -4.62 10.83
C LEU A 105 3.54 -6.14 10.58
N ALA A 106 4.26 -6.63 9.57
CA ALA A 106 4.36 -8.06 9.30
C ALA A 106 5.00 -8.82 10.49
N GLY A 107 6.03 -8.25 11.10
CA GLY A 107 6.66 -8.79 12.31
C GLY A 107 5.71 -8.86 13.51
N GLU A 108 4.93 -7.79 13.74
CA GLU A 108 3.93 -7.73 14.82
C GLU A 108 2.78 -8.74 14.62
N ILE A 109 2.31 -8.91 13.38
CA ILE A 109 1.32 -9.92 13.02
C ILE A 109 1.90 -11.33 13.25
N ALA A 110 3.13 -11.59 12.82
CA ALA A 110 3.79 -12.87 13.00
C ALA A 110 3.97 -13.20 14.50
N ALA A 111 4.40 -12.24 15.31
CA ALA A 111 4.48 -12.41 16.76
C ALA A 111 3.11 -12.73 17.37
N SER A 112 2.06 -12.05 16.93
CA SER A 112 0.68 -12.30 17.38
C SER A 112 0.17 -13.68 16.94
N LEU A 113 0.63 -14.21 15.79
CA LEU A 113 0.30 -15.57 15.34
C LEU A 113 1.02 -16.65 16.15
N ALA A 114 2.25 -16.40 16.59
CA ALA A 114 3.05 -17.34 17.36
C ALA A 114 2.60 -17.47 18.84
N GLY A 115 2.05 -16.41 19.39
CA GLY A 115 1.51 -16.35 20.76
C GLY A 115 0.06 -16.75 20.80
#